data_6bcfa74f4b935872c0d85eaf67b9ec4f
#
_entry.id   6bcfa74f4b935872c0d85eaf67b9ec4f
#
_cell.length_a   1.000
_cell.length_b   1.000
_cell.length_c   1.000
_cell.angle_alpha   90.00
_cell.angle_beta   90.00
_cell.angle_gamma   90.00
#
_symmetry.space_group_name_H-M   'P 1'
#
loop_
_entity.id
_entity.type
_entity.pdbx_description
1 polymer ?
#
loop_
_entity_poly.entity_id
_entity_poly.type
_entity_poly.pdbx_seq_one_letter_code
_entity_poly.pdbx_strand_id
1 'polypeptide(L)'
;DEKVSLLAQTEIDYCIMIDFSPKVARLSARQFMSILKESYRVQVLVIGYDHRFGHNRSEGFDDYVRYGQELGIEVLLARAYSYKKRTVDKHKETALENAVAEKANVVEGADAENTAVAAERTVSSSVIRQLLLGGNVAAAAEYLGYDFFLNGTVVGGYRVGRTIGFPTANLRVNDPDKIIPADGVYAVRVFVAGVEYGGMLSIGYRPTLSNGSDRSIEVHIFHFNADIYDQPMRLSFVRYMRPEQKFDTVDELIARIRQDETEIKAILS
;
A
#
# COMPACT_ATOMS: atom_id res chain seq x y z
N ASP A 1 -6.73 9.66 -8.06
CA ASP A 1 -8.07 9.27 -7.58
C ASP A 1 -8.04 8.46 -6.27
N GLU A 2 -7.14 7.49 -6.06
CA GLU A 2 -7.03 6.70 -4.83
C GLU A 2 -6.77 7.58 -3.60
N LYS A 3 -5.83 8.53 -3.72
CA LYS A 3 -5.49 9.45 -2.64
C LYS A 3 -6.68 10.32 -2.21
N VAL A 4 -7.45 10.82 -3.17
CA VAL A 4 -8.68 11.57 -2.90
C VAL A 4 -9.72 10.69 -2.23
N SER A 5 -9.91 9.46 -2.69
CA SER A 5 -10.80 8.48 -2.06
C SER A 5 -10.44 8.18 -0.61
N LEU A 6 -9.13 8.07 -0.28
CA LEU A 6 -8.67 7.85 1.09
C LEU A 6 -8.86 9.11 1.96
N LEU A 7 -8.56 10.29 1.42
CA LEU A 7 -8.79 11.56 2.11
C LEU A 7 -10.28 11.79 2.41
N ALA A 8 -11.17 11.40 1.49
CA ALA A 8 -12.62 11.51 1.70
C ALA A 8 -13.17 10.62 2.84
N GLN A 9 -12.38 9.65 3.33
CA GLN A 9 -12.73 8.82 4.50
C GLN A 9 -12.26 9.44 5.82
N THR A 10 -11.53 10.55 5.76
CA THR A 10 -11.11 11.31 6.95
C THR A 10 -12.08 12.44 7.23
N GLU A 11 -11.93 13.11 8.37
CA GLU A 11 -12.75 14.27 8.77
C GLU A 11 -12.34 15.58 8.04
N ILE A 12 -11.68 15.49 6.87
CA ILE A 12 -11.27 16.68 6.09
C ILE A 12 -12.44 17.18 5.27
N ASP A 13 -12.81 18.46 5.46
CA ASP A 13 -13.92 19.10 4.75
C ASP A 13 -13.58 19.40 3.28
N TYR A 14 -12.34 19.78 2.99
CA TYR A 14 -11.90 20.21 1.65
C TYR A 14 -10.54 19.62 1.29
N CYS A 15 -10.38 19.21 0.04
CA CYS A 15 -9.11 18.83 -0.57
C CYS A 15 -8.83 19.75 -1.76
N ILE A 16 -7.78 20.56 -1.66
CA ILE A 16 -7.35 21.43 -2.75
C ILE A 16 -6.25 20.75 -3.53
N MET A 17 -6.51 20.45 -4.80
CA MET A 17 -5.51 19.94 -5.73
C MET A 17 -4.83 21.10 -6.45
N ILE A 18 -3.54 21.25 -6.21
CA ILE A 18 -2.72 22.28 -6.88
C ILE A 18 -1.83 21.60 -7.90
N ASP A 19 -1.96 21.97 -9.17
CA ASP A 19 -1.08 21.47 -10.22
C ASP A 19 0.37 21.89 -9.96
N PHE A 20 1.26 20.90 -9.85
CA PHE A 20 2.67 21.13 -9.65
C PHE A 20 3.36 21.56 -10.95
N SER A 21 3.00 22.75 -11.43
CA SER A 21 3.56 23.35 -12.63
C SER A 21 4.98 23.88 -12.39
N PRO A 22 5.77 24.14 -13.46
CA PRO A 22 7.07 24.81 -13.34
C PRO A 22 7.01 26.16 -12.63
N LYS A 23 5.86 26.85 -12.69
CA LYS A 23 5.63 28.10 -11.96
C LYS A 23 5.55 27.85 -10.44
N VAL A 24 4.78 26.85 -10.02
CA VAL A 24 4.65 26.47 -8.60
C VAL A 24 5.97 25.93 -8.06
N ALA A 25 6.69 25.12 -8.85
CA ALA A 25 7.98 24.54 -8.46
C ALA A 25 9.07 25.59 -8.18
N ARG A 26 8.97 26.81 -8.74
CA ARG A 26 9.93 27.90 -8.55
C ARG A 26 9.60 28.80 -7.36
N LEU A 27 8.46 28.64 -6.72
CA LEU A 27 8.07 29.47 -5.59
C LEU A 27 8.99 29.21 -4.39
N SER A 28 9.45 30.27 -3.73
CA SER A 28 10.03 30.15 -2.39
C SER A 28 8.94 29.73 -1.39
N ALA A 29 9.33 29.24 -0.22
CA ALA A 29 8.37 28.87 0.81
C ALA A 29 7.48 30.06 1.20
N ARG A 30 8.09 31.24 1.36
CA ARG A 30 7.35 32.47 1.67
C ARG A 30 6.32 32.83 0.60
N GLN A 31 6.70 32.73 -0.69
CA GLN A 31 5.77 33.01 -1.80
C GLN A 31 4.61 32.01 -1.82
N PHE A 32 4.89 30.72 -1.58
CA PHE A 32 3.84 29.73 -1.50
C PHE A 32 2.88 29.99 -0.33
N MET A 33 3.40 30.34 0.85
CA MET A 33 2.59 30.69 2.02
C MET A 33 1.75 31.96 1.76
N SER A 34 2.27 32.96 1.03
CA SER A 34 1.49 34.14 0.60
C SER A 34 0.28 33.75 -0.23
N ILE A 35 0.46 32.82 -1.21
CA ILE A 35 -0.66 32.28 -2.00
C ILE A 35 -1.68 31.57 -1.11
N LEU A 36 -1.24 30.75 -0.16
CA LEU A 36 -2.14 30.08 0.79
C LEU A 36 -2.98 31.09 1.59
N LYS A 37 -2.36 32.21 2.02
CA LYS A 37 -3.06 33.27 2.75
C LYS A 37 -4.03 34.03 1.86
N GLU A 38 -3.58 34.50 0.72
CA GLU A 38 -4.33 35.44 -0.13
C GLU A 38 -5.45 34.73 -0.91
N SER A 39 -5.14 33.54 -1.49
CA SER A 39 -6.09 32.83 -2.33
C SER A 39 -7.01 31.89 -1.55
N TYR A 40 -6.51 31.28 -0.48
CA TYR A 40 -7.26 30.26 0.29
C TYR A 40 -7.60 30.71 1.72
N ARG A 41 -7.15 31.91 2.13
CA ARG A 41 -7.41 32.50 3.46
C ARG A 41 -6.97 31.59 4.62
N VAL A 42 -5.86 30.85 4.43
CA VAL A 42 -5.31 29.96 5.46
C VAL A 42 -4.99 30.77 6.72
N GLN A 43 -5.48 30.29 7.86
CA GLN A 43 -5.23 30.88 9.18
C GLN A 43 -4.16 30.08 9.93
N VAL A 44 -4.20 28.74 9.80
CA VAL A 44 -3.29 27.82 10.47
C VAL A 44 -2.69 26.88 9.41
N LEU A 45 -1.38 26.72 9.44
CA LEU A 45 -0.64 25.80 8.57
C LEU A 45 0.04 24.72 9.43
N VAL A 46 -0.39 23.48 9.28
CA VAL A 46 0.22 22.32 9.95
C VAL A 46 1.24 21.69 9.03
N ILE A 47 2.49 21.54 9.49
CA ILE A 47 3.61 21.01 8.71
C ILE A 47 4.12 19.73 9.37
N GLY A 48 4.31 18.66 8.59
CA GLY A 48 4.93 17.43 9.06
C GLY A 48 6.38 17.66 9.52
N TYR A 49 6.82 16.92 10.51
CA TYR A 49 8.13 17.10 11.16
C TYR A 49 9.33 17.02 10.19
N ASP A 50 9.20 16.26 9.12
CA ASP A 50 10.22 16.03 8.09
C ASP A 50 9.88 16.72 6.75
N HIS A 51 8.76 17.42 6.69
CA HIS A 51 8.29 18.04 5.45
C HIS A 51 8.98 19.38 5.20
N ARG A 52 9.46 19.54 3.97
CA ARG A 52 10.06 20.81 3.48
C ARG A 52 9.46 21.17 2.14
N PHE A 53 9.13 22.44 1.97
CA PHE A 53 8.61 23.00 0.73
C PHE A 53 9.36 24.29 0.35
N GLY A 54 9.09 24.80 -0.85
CA GLY A 54 9.86 25.88 -1.45
C GLY A 54 10.89 25.35 -2.45
N HIS A 55 11.30 26.19 -3.38
CA HIS A 55 12.10 25.86 -4.57
C HIS A 55 13.38 25.05 -4.26
N ASN A 56 14.14 25.46 -3.26
CA ASN A 56 15.44 24.86 -2.93
C ASN A 56 15.41 23.95 -1.69
N ARG A 57 14.28 23.87 -0.98
CA ARG A 57 14.11 23.13 0.28
C ARG A 57 15.18 23.42 1.34
N SER A 58 15.82 24.60 1.27
CA SER A 58 16.84 25.04 2.23
C SER A 58 16.24 25.57 3.52
N GLU A 59 14.99 26.04 3.44
CA GLU A 59 14.25 26.60 4.57
C GLU A 59 13.70 25.48 5.45
N GLY A 60 13.68 25.73 6.77
CA GLY A 60 13.20 24.80 7.78
C GLY A 60 11.96 25.32 8.51
N PHE A 61 11.57 24.62 9.58
CA PHE A 61 10.38 24.95 10.35
C PHE A 61 10.42 26.37 10.94
N ASP A 62 11.59 26.82 11.46
CA ASP A 62 11.76 28.15 12.03
C ASP A 62 11.56 29.26 11.00
N ASP A 63 11.98 29.03 9.73
CA ASP A 63 11.72 29.96 8.64
C ASP A 63 10.23 30.04 8.35
N TYR A 64 9.51 28.92 8.36
CA TYR A 64 8.06 28.90 8.13
C TYR A 64 7.30 29.62 9.25
N VAL A 65 7.74 29.46 10.50
CA VAL A 65 7.18 30.20 11.64
C VAL A 65 7.36 31.71 11.46
N ARG A 66 8.56 32.14 11.08
CA ARG A 66 8.83 33.57 10.79
C ARG A 66 7.95 34.11 9.66
N TYR A 67 7.84 33.39 8.54
CA TYR A 67 6.96 33.76 7.42
C TYR A 67 5.49 33.77 7.84
N GLY A 68 5.09 32.84 8.68
CA GLY A 68 3.74 32.79 9.25
C GLY A 68 3.42 34.06 10.04
N GLN A 69 4.34 34.50 10.91
CA GLN A 69 4.20 35.76 11.66
C GLN A 69 4.04 36.98 10.74
N GLU A 70 4.86 37.07 9.66
CA GLU A 70 4.76 38.15 8.68
C GLU A 70 3.42 38.16 7.91
N LEU A 71 2.88 36.97 7.60
CA LEU A 71 1.67 36.79 6.77
C LEU A 71 0.38 36.65 7.59
N GLY A 72 0.47 36.61 8.91
CA GLY A 72 -0.68 36.36 9.79
C GLY A 72 -1.21 34.93 9.66
N ILE A 73 -0.30 33.94 9.58
CA ILE A 73 -0.58 32.50 9.57
C ILE A 73 0.06 31.88 10.82
N GLU A 74 -0.70 31.18 11.64
CA GLU A 74 -0.15 30.33 12.70
C GLU A 74 0.48 29.08 12.08
N VAL A 75 1.73 28.74 12.45
CA VAL A 75 2.43 27.58 11.91
C VAL A 75 2.65 26.55 13.02
N LEU A 76 2.13 25.34 12.83
CA LEU A 76 2.18 24.24 13.79
C LEU A 76 3.00 23.08 13.23
N LEU A 77 3.83 22.49 14.09
CA LEU A 77 4.60 21.28 13.74
C LEU A 77 3.78 20.03 14.12
N ALA A 78 3.45 19.19 13.13
CA ALA A 78 2.91 17.88 13.40
C ALA A 78 4.00 16.95 13.94
N ARG A 79 3.70 16.24 15.03
CA ARG A 79 4.63 15.27 15.61
C ARG A 79 4.75 14.03 14.71
N ALA A 80 5.93 13.41 14.73
CA ALA A 80 6.12 12.10 14.10
C ALA A 80 5.16 11.09 14.76
N TYR A 81 4.44 10.34 13.93
CA TYR A 81 3.63 9.24 14.42
C TYR A 81 4.51 8.00 14.58
N SER A 82 4.58 7.45 15.80
CA SER A 82 5.26 6.20 16.09
C SER A 82 4.24 5.11 16.40
N TYR A 83 4.39 3.98 15.74
CA TYR A 83 3.56 2.80 15.98
C TYR A 83 4.18 1.95 17.10
N LYS A 84 3.42 1.74 18.17
CA LYS A 84 3.76 0.78 19.23
C LYS A 84 3.09 -0.56 18.90
N LYS A 85 3.86 -1.53 18.43
CA LYS A 85 3.34 -2.90 18.22
C LYS A 85 2.72 -3.37 19.56
N ARG A 86 1.42 -3.63 19.60
CA ARG A 86 0.82 -4.36 20.71
C ARG A 86 1.49 -5.73 20.74
N THR A 87 2.10 -6.09 21.86
CA THR A 87 2.62 -7.44 22.07
C THR A 87 1.45 -8.44 22.03
N VAL A 88 1.25 -8.99 20.84
CA VAL A 88 0.41 -10.17 20.65
C VAL A 88 1.33 -11.38 20.67
N ASP A 89 0.96 -12.41 21.41
CA ASP A 89 1.69 -13.64 21.71
C ASP A 89 2.81 -14.05 20.72
N LYS A 90 4.00 -14.30 21.28
CA LYS A 90 5.26 -14.66 20.61
C LYS A 90 5.26 -15.97 19.80
N HIS A 91 4.15 -16.61 19.56
CA HIS A 91 4.11 -17.94 18.95
C HIS A 91 3.76 -18.01 17.46
N LYS A 92 3.68 -16.85 16.75
CA LYS A 92 3.36 -16.81 15.31
C LYS A 92 4.20 -15.82 14.48
N GLU A 93 5.39 -15.45 14.91
CA GLU A 93 6.32 -14.73 14.02
C GLU A 93 6.92 -15.70 13.02
N THR A 94 6.57 -15.52 11.73
CA THR A 94 7.16 -16.29 10.64
C THR A 94 8.60 -15.83 10.38
N ALA A 95 9.47 -16.74 9.93
CA ALA A 95 10.88 -16.48 9.63
C ALA A 95 11.11 -15.28 8.67
N LEU A 96 10.08 -14.87 7.93
CA LEU A 96 10.11 -13.73 7.00
C LEU A 96 10.07 -12.38 7.74
N GLU A 97 9.36 -12.29 8.87
CA GLU A 97 9.32 -11.07 9.70
C GLU A 97 10.69 -10.77 10.31
N ASN A 98 11.42 -11.82 10.71
CA ASN A 98 12.76 -11.69 11.25
C ASN A 98 13.79 -11.24 10.21
N ALA A 99 13.72 -11.73 8.96
CA ALA A 99 14.62 -11.35 7.88
C ALA A 99 14.47 -9.88 7.45
N VAL A 100 13.25 -9.33 7.53
CA VAL A 100 12.98 -7.91 7.23
C VAL A 100 13.44 -7.01 8.38
N ALA A 101 13.33 -7.47 9.62
CA ALA A 101 13.80 -6.75 10.81
C ALA A 101 15.34 -6.63 10.86
N GLU A 102 16.07 -7.68 10.46
CA GLU A 102 17.54 -7.66 10.41
C GLU A 102 18.13 -6.69 9.37
N LYS A 103 17.47 -6.54 8.22
CA LYS A 103 17.92 -5.61 7.16
C LYS A 103 17.63 -4.13 7.45
N ALA A 104 16.72 -3.83 8.38
CA ALA A 104 16.38 -2.46 8.77
C ALA A 104 17.31 -1.89 9.88
N ASN A 105 18.17 -2.71 10.49
CA ASN A 105 19.01 -2.37 11.64
C ASN A 105 20.50 -2.13 11.31
N VAL A 106 20.85 -1.67 10.12
CA VAL A 106 22.23 -1.24 9.84
C VAL A 106 22.33 0.28 10.01
N VAL A 107 22.35 0.73 11.27
CA VAL A 107 23.12 1.88 11.74
C VAL A 107 23.77 1.43 13.05
N GLU A 108 25.10 1.26 13.00
CA GLU A 108 25.94 0.84 14.13
C GLU A 108 25.95 1.86 15.27
N GLY A 109 25.95 1.35 16.48
CA GLY A 109 26.40 2.11 17.65
C GLY A 109 25.82 1.66 18.99
N ALA A 110 26.58 0.76 19.68
CA ALA A 110 26.75 0.61 21.13
C ALA A 110 25.65 -0.05 21.99
N ASP A 111 26.14 -1.11 22.63
CA ASP A 111 25.82 -1.67 23.96
C ASP A 111 24.53 -2.44 24.16
N ALA A 112 24.75 -3.77 24.24
CA ALA A 112 23.79 -4.77 24.66
C ALA A 112 23.58 -4.70 26.20
N GLU A 113 22.39 -4.26 26.61
CA GLU A 113 21.77 -4.73 27.83
C GLU A 113 20.27 -5.01 27.60
N ASN A 114 19.94 -6.24 27.90
CA ASN A 114 18.71 -6.98 27.69
C ASN A 114 17.54 -6.36 28.46
N THR A 115 16.71 -5.56 27.77
CA THR A 115 15.34 -5.29 28.18
C THR A 115 14.48 -5.21 26.92
N ALA A 116 13.54 -6.14 26.76
CA ALA A 116 12.58 -6.18 25.65
C ALA A 116 11.63 -4.97 25.71
N VAL A 117 12.15 -3.80 25.37
CA VAL A 117 11.34 -2.61 25.11
C VAL A 117 10.82 -2.75 23.69
N ALA A 118 9.50 -2.80 23.53
CA ALA A 118 8.85 -2.74 22.22
C ALA A 118 9.43 -1.56 21.42
N ALA A 119 10.25 -1.85 20.42
CA ALA A 119 10.91 -0.84 19.62
C ALA A 119 9.86 0.05 18.95
N GLU A 120 9.87 1.31 19.30
CA GLU A 120 9.02 2.33 18.69
C GLU A 120 9.48 2.52 17.25
N ARG A 121 8.65 2.10 16.26
CA ARG A 121 8.99 2.20 14.84
C ARG A 121 8.28 3.41 14.24
N THR A 122 9.06 4.31 13.66
CA THR A 122 8.52 5.46 12.92
C THR A 122 7.86 4.99 11.62
N VAL A 123 6.62 5.43 11.38
CA VAL A 123 5.92 5.17 10.12
C VAL A 123 6.58 5.96 9.00
N SER A 124 7.03 5.29 7.94
CA SER A 124 7.58 5.93 6.75
C SER A 124 7.17 5.20 5.47
N SER A 125 7.09 5.96 4.37
CA SER A 125 6.78 5.40 3.06
C SER A 125 7.80 4.33 2.62
N SER A 126 9.07 4.46 3.02
CA SER A 126 10.12 3.50 2.70
C SER A 126 9.89 2.16 3.38
N VAL A 127 9.49 2.16 4.66
CA VAL A 127 9.16 0.94 5.42
C VAL A 127 7.95 0.24 4.79
N ILE A 128 6.87 0.99 4.51
CA ILE A 128 5.67 0.44 3.90
C ILE A 128 5.99 -0.17 2.52
N ARG A 129 6.80 0.50 1.70
CA ARG A 129 7.24 0.00 0.40
C ARG A 129 8.00 -1.33 0.53
N GLN A 130 8.93 -1.43 1.47
CA GLN A 130 9.68 -2.66 1.70
C GLN A 130 8.79 -3.81 2.15
N LEU A 131 7.83 -3.56 3.05
CA LEU A 131 6.86 -4.56 3.48
C LEU A 131 6.02 -5.09 2.32
N LEU A 132 5.52 -4.21 1.45
CA LEU A 132 4.73 -4.59 0.27
C LEU A 132 5.56 -5.40 -0.72
N LEU A 133 6.79 -4.94 -1.03
CA LEU A 133 7.70 -5.64 -1.94
C LEU A 133 8.20 -6.97 -1.37
N GLY A 134 8.18 -7.15 -0.06
CA GLY A 134 8.45 -8.42 0.62
C GLY A 134 7.23 -9.30 0.83
N GLY A 135 6.04 -8.89 0.37
CA GLY A 135 4.78 -9.64 0.51
C GLY A 135 4.10 -9.50 1.88
N ASN A 136 4.70 -8.77 2.83
CA ASN A 136 4.14 -8.60 4.18
C ASN A 136 3.03 -7.52 4.18
N VAL A 137 1.93 -7.81 3.48
CA VAL A 137 0.80 -6.89 3.32
C VAL A 137 0.06 -6.63 4.62
N ALA A 138 0.02 -7.63 5.54
CA ALA A 138 -0.61 -7.48 6.85
C ALA A 138 0.14 -6.46 7.73
N ALA A 139 1.48 -6.56 7.79
CA ALA A 139 2.27 -5.55 8.50
C ALA A 139 2.18 -4.17 7.81
N ALA A 140 2.13 -4.12 6.48
CA ALA A 140 1.93 -2.86 5.76
C ALA A 140 0.59 -2.21 6.13
N ALA A 141 -0.47 -2.99 6.29
CA ALA A 141 -1.80 -2.50 6.70
C ALA A 141 -1.79 -1.89 8.11
N GLU A 142 -1.02 -2.45 9.05
CA GLU A 142 -0.84 -1.88 10.39
C GLU A 142 -0.23 -0.47 10.34
N TYR A 143 0.76 -0.24 9.44
CA TYR A 143 1.38 1.08 9.26
C TYR A 143 0.50 2.05 8.48
N LEU A 144 -0.29 1.54 7.52
CA LEU A 144 -1.19 2.34 6.68
C LEU A 144 -2.47 2.74 7.42
N GLY A 145 -2.95 1.91 8.37
CA GLY A 145 -4.26 2.03 8.99
C GLY A 145 -5.40 1.50 8.12
N TYR A 146 -5.10 0.89 6.97
CA TYR A 146 -6.07 0.25 6.06
C TYR A 146 -5.37 -0.85 5.24
N ASP A 147 -6.13 -1.81 4.72
CA ASP A 147 -5.61 -2.84 3.83
C ASP A 147 -5.09 -2.22 2.54
N PHE A 148 -3.83 -2.51 2.19
CA PHE A 148 -3.28 -2.07 0.91
C PHE A 148 -4.13 -2.62 -0.24
N PHE A 149 -4.40 -1.82 -1.27
CA PHE A 149 -5.27 -2.22 -2.36
C PHE A 149 -4.72 -1.82 -3.73
N LEU A 150 -5.18 -2.55 -4.75
CA LEU A 150 -4.99 -2.25 -6.16
C LEU A 150 -6.35 -1.96 -6.79
N ASN A 151 -6.44 -0.86 -7.54
CA ASN A 151 -7.57 -0.58 -8.43
C ASN A 151 -7.15 -0.85 -9.87
N GLY A 152 -8.05 -1.45 -10.62
CA GLY A 152 -7.79 -1.75 -12.02
C GLY A 152 -9.07 -2.06 -12.79
N THR A 153 -8.86 -2.46 -14.03
CA THR A 153 -9.91 -2.92 -14.93
C THR A 153 -9.73 -4.40 -15.19
N VAL A 154 -10.82 -5.16 -15.16
CA VAL A 154 -10.80 -6.58 -15.49
C VAL A 154 -10.53 -6.76 -16.98
N VAL A 155 -9.51 -7.54 -17.30
CA VAL A 155 -9.11 -7.80 -18.70
C VAL A 155 -9.15 -9.29 -19.03
N GLY A 156 -9.14 -9.63 -20.31
CA GLY A 156 -9.08 -11.00 -20.79
C GLY A 156 -7.77 -11.68 -20.39
N GLY A 157 -7.85 -12.98 -20.08
CA GLY A 157 -6.70 -13.86 -19.81
C GLY A 157 -6.82 -15.17 -20.59
N TYR A 158 -5.86 -16.10 -20.37
CA TYR A 158 -5.82 -17.39 -21.09
C TYR A 158 -6.90 -18.39 -20.65
N ARG A 159 -7.68 -18.08 -19.62
CA ARG A 159 -8.81 -18.89 -19.10
C ARG A 159 -8.40 -20.30 -18.62
N VAL A 160 -7.13 -20.54 -18.33
CA VAL A 160 -6.63 -21.85 -17.85
C VAL A 160 -7.32 -22.26 -16.54
N GLY A 161 -7.51 -21.34 -15.61
CA GLY A 161 -8.22 -21.61 -14.33
C GLY A 161 -9.63 -22.17 -14.53
N ARG A 162 -10.34 -21.76 -15.61
CA ARG A 162 -11.67 -22.28 -15.91
C ARG A 162 -11.67 -23.78 -16.25
N THR A 163 -10.62 -24.28 -16.92
CA THR A 163 -10.52 -25.70 -17.30
C THR A 163 -10.29 -26.64 -16.12
N ILE A 164 -9.73 -26.10 -15.03
CA ILE A 164 -9.46 -26.85 -13.79
C ILE A 164 -10.44 -26.51 -12.65
N GLY A 165 -11.55 -25.79 -12.97
CA GLY A 165 -12.61 -25.50 -12.01
C GLY A 165 -12.40 -24.23 -11.14
N PHE A 166 -11.36 -23.45 -11.39
CA PHE A 166 -11.06 -22.19 -10.67
C PHE A 166 -10.97 -21.01 -11.63
N PRO A 167 -12.13 -20.52 -12.15
CA PRO A 167 -12.13 -19.37 -13.05
C PRO A 167 -11.51 -18.16 -12.39
N THR A 168 -10.62 -17.44 -13.10
CA THR A 168 -9.93 -16.25 -12.62
C THR A 168 -10.29 -15.02 -13.44
N ALA A 169 -10.36 -13.87 -12.79
CA ALA A 169 -10.36 -12.55 -13.41
C ALA A 169 -8.93 -11.98 -13.39
N ASN A 170 -8.50 -11.37 -14.49
CA ASN A 170 -7.20 -10.72 -14.58
C ASN A 170 -7.37 -9.22 -14.35
N LEU A 171 -6.58 -8.63 -13.47
CA LEU A 171 -6.58 -7.21 -13.21
C LEU A 171 -5.45 -6.50 -13.97
N ARG A 172 -5.80 -5.51 -14.77
CA ARG A 172 -4.86 -4.51 -15.27
C ARG A 172 -4.94 -3.30 -14.36
N VAL A 173 -3.85 -3.04 -13.63
CA VAL A 173 -3.76 -1.90 -12.70
C VAL A 173 -3.83 -0.59 -13.49
N ASN A 174 -4.62 0.37 -13.02
CA ASN A 174 -4.86 1.63 -13.73
C ASN A 174 -3.67 2.59 -13.63
N ASP A 175 -2.93 2.56 -12.52
CA ASP A 175 -1.80 3.44 -12.25
C ASP A 175 -0.49 2.66 -12.46
N PRO A 176 0.34 3.03 -13.47
CA PRO A 176 1.59 2.33 -13.76
C PRO A 176 2.64 2.48 -12.64
N ASP A 177 2.55 3.53 -11.82
CA ASP A 177 3.47 3.79 -10.70
C ASP A 177 3.03 3.11 -9.40
N LYS A 178 1.87 2.43 -9.41
CA LYS A 178 1.36 1.70 -8.25
C LYS A 178 2.27 0.54 -7.88
N ILE A 179 2.63 0.45 -6.61
CA ILE A 179 3.41 -0.68 -6.09
C ILE A 179 2.57 -1.94 -6.21
N ILE A 180 3.12 -2.95 -6.88
CA ILE A 180 2.57 -4.31 -6.89
C ILE A 180 3.32 -5.10 -5.82
N PRO A 181 2.61 -5.72 -4.85
CA PRO A 181 3.23 -6.56 -3.82
C PRO A 181 4.05 -7.72 -4.41
N ALA A 182 4.85 -8.42 -3.60
CA ALA A 182 5.67 -9.56 -4.03
C ALA A 182 4.85 -10.61 -4.79
N ASP A 183 5.52 -11.44 -5.60
CA ASP A 183 4.89 -12.57 -6.26
C ASP A 183 4.47 -13.62 -5.24
N GLY A 184 3.33 -14.26 -5.47
CA GLY A 184 2.77 -15.29 -4.60
C GLY A 184 1.24 -15.29 -4.54
N VAL A 185 0.71 -16.06 -3.62
CA VAL A 185 -0.73 -16.23 -3.38
C VAL A 185 -1.16 -15.42 -2.18
N TYR A 186 -2.30 -14.74 -2.28
CA TYR A 186 -2.83 -13.84 -1.26
C TYR A 186 -4.31 -14.11 -0.97
N ALA A 187 -4.71 -13.95 0.28
CA ALA A 187 -6.08 -13.72 0.67
C ALA A 187 -6.44 -12.26 0.40
N VAL A 188 -7.51 -12.01 -0.36
CA VAL A 188 -7.95 -10.66 -0.73
C VAL A 188 -9.45 -10.48 -0.57
N ARG A 189 -9.89 -9.24 -0.30
CA ARG A 189 -11.26 -8.80 -0.52
C ARG A 189 -11.36 -8.20 -1.91
N VAL A 190 -12.39 -8.58 -2.64
CA VAL A 190 -12.62 -8.17 -4.04
C VAL A 190 -13.88 -7.34 -4.10
N PHE A 191 -13.74 -6.07 -4.46
CA PHE A 191 -14.90 -5.21 -4.70
C PHE A 191 -15.12 -5.04 -6.20
N VAL A 192 -16.25 -5.53 -6.68
CA VAL A 192 -16.64 -5.51 -8.11
C VAL A 192 -18.15 -5.44 -8.23
N ALA A 193 -18.66 -4.73 -9.23
CA ALA A 193 -20.09 -4.55 -9.46
C ALA A 193 -20.88 -4.06 -8.21
N GLY A 194 -20.24 -3.26 -7.36
CA GLY A 194 -20.86 -2.69 -6.16
C GLY A 194 -20.92 -3.63 -4.94
N VAL A 195 -20.35 -4.84 -5.02
CA VAL A 195 -20.39 -5.86 -3.97
C VAL A 195 -18.99 -6.30 -3.60
N GLU A 196 -18.77 -6.61 -2.31
CA GLU A 196 -17.54 -7.19 -1.80
C GLU A 196 -17.64 -8.71 -1.72
N TYR A 197 -16.59 -9.39 -2.20
CA TYR A 197 -16.41 -10.84 -2.17
C TYR A 197 -15.08 -11.20 -1.53
N GLY A 198 -14.93 -12.42 -1.05
CA GLY A 198 -13.62 -13.02 -0.77
C GLY A 198 -12.98 -13.55 -2.06
N GLY A 199 -11.65 -13.56 -2.10
CA GLY A 199 -10.93 -14.09 -3.26
C GLY A 199 -9.54 -14.60 -2.92
N MET A 200 -9.06 -15.49 -3.80
CA MET A 200 -7.69 -15.98 -3.83
C MET A 200 -6.98 -15.33 -5.01
N LEU A 201 -5.98 -14.49 -4.72
CA LEU A 201 -5.20 -13.75 -5.69
C LEU A 201 -3.85 -14.43 -5.92
N SER A 202 -3.42 -14.55 -7.18
CA SER A 202 -2.06 -14.91 -7.57
C SER A 202 -1.40 -13.74 -8.28
N ILE A 203 -0.20 -13.37 -7.86
CA ILE A 203 0.69 -12.44 -8.55
C ILE A 203 1.92 -13.23 -8.99
N GLY A 204 2.26 -13.20 -10.28
CA GLY A 204 3.41 -13.91 -10.78
C GLY A 204 3.69 -13.65 -12.24
N TYR A 205 4.77 -14.25 -12.74
CA TYR A 205 5.16 -14.12 -14.14
C TYR A 205 4.55 -15.26 -14.96
N ARG A 206 3.97 -14.91 -16.09
CA ARG A 206 3.52 -15.90 -17.06
C ARG A 206 4.72 -16.44 -17.84
N PRO A 207 4.91 -17.76 -17.97
CA PRO A 207 5.85 -18.31 -18.92
C PRO A 207 5.33 -18.04 -20.34
N THR A 208 5.82 -16.98 -20.99
CA THR A 208 5.51 -16.70 -22.39
C THR A 208 6.60 -17.23 -23.29
N LEU A 209 6.23 -17.83 -24.43
CA LEU A 209 7.14 -18.28 -25.48
C LEU A 209 7.87 -17.12 -26.21
N SER A 210 7.49 -15.90 -25.97
CA SER A 210 8.09 -14.67 -26.48
C SER A 210 8.58 -13.82 -25.33
N ASN A 211 9.85 -13.74 -25.09
CA ASN A 211 10.68 -12.86 -24.24
C ASN A 211 10.04 -11.73 -23.42
N GLY A 212 8.74 -11.76 -23.12
CA GLY A 212 7.97 -10.82 -22.31
C GLY A 212 7.79 -11.36 -20.90
N SER A 213 8.28 -10.63 -19.91
CA SER A 213 8.08 -10.90 -18.48
C SER A 213 6.79 -10.22 -17.98
N ASP A 214 5.66 -10.48 -18.61
CA ASP A 214 4.41 -9.86 -18.20
C ASP A 214 3.93 -10.44 -16.87
N ARG A 215 4.02 -9.62 -15.82
CA ARG A 215 3.53 -9.94 -14.51
C ARG A 215 2.00 -9.96 -14.54
N SER A 216 1.38 -11.07 -14.15
CA SER A 216 -0.07 -11.22 -14.11
C SER A 216 -0.60 -11.05 -12.68
N ILE A 217 -1.79 -10.49 -12.57
CA ILE A 217 -2.55 -10.33 -11.33
C ILE A 217 -3.88 -11.02 -11.58
N GLU A 218 -4.04 -12.23 -11.06
CA GLU A 218 -5.18 -13.10 -11.32
C GLU A 218 -5.91 -13.45 -10.03
N VAL A 219 -7.22 -13.19 -9.96
CA VAL A 219 -8.02 -13.48 -8.78
C VAL A 219 -9.14 -14.47 -9.07
N HIS A 220 -9.22 -15.55 -8.30
CA HIS A 220 -10.39 -16.41 -8.20
C HIS A 220 -11.33 -15.81 -7.15
N ILE A 221 -12.51 -15.34 -7.59
CA ILE A 221 -13.51 -14.70 -6.73
C ILE A 221 -14.45 -15.79 -6.20
N PHE A 222 -14.60 -15.90 -4.88
CA PHE A 222 -15.42 -16.91 -4.26
C PHE A 222 -16.92 -16.64 -4.47
N HIS A 223 -17.68 -17.70 -4.74
CA HIS A 223 -19.14 -17.64 -4.93
C HIS A 223 -19.59 -16.65 -6.01
N PHE A 224 -18.75 -16.45 -7.03
CA PHE A 224 -18.99 -15.48 -8.09
C PHE A 224 -19.09 -16.18 -9.45
N ASN A 225 -20.15 -15.86 -10.21
CA ASN A 225 -20.36 -16.42 -11.55
C ASN A 225 -21.05 -15.38 -12.46
N ALA A 226 -20.37 -14.29 -12.76
CA ALA A 226 -20.84 -13.27 -13.68
C ALA A 226 -19.73 -12.85 -14.65
N ASP A 227 -20.12 -12.28 -15.80
CA ASP A 227 -19.19 -11.62 -16.70
C ASP A 227 -18.88 -10.21 -16.18
N ILE A 228 -17.59 -9.92 -15.98
CA ILE A 228 -17.10 -8.65 -15.45
C ILE A 228 -15.97 -8.05 -16.29
N TYR A 229 -15.81 -8.48 -17.53
CA TYR A 229 -14.83 -7.86 -18.43
C TYR A 229 -15.09 -6.36 -18.56
N ASP A 230 -14.01 -5.60 -18.65
CA ASP A 230 -13.98 -4.13 -18.72
C ASP A 230 -14.60 -3.41 -17.50
N GLN A 231 -15.00 -4.14 -16.47
CA GLN A 231 -15.49 -3.56 -15.21
C GLN A 231 -14.34 -3.10 -14.31
N PRO A 232 -14.53 -2.02 -13.54
CA PRO A 232 -13.60 -1.65 -12.49
C PRO A 232 -13.64 -2.68 -11.35
N MET A 233 -12.46 -3.03 -10.84
CA MET A 233 -12.30 -3.94 -9.70
C MET A 233 -11.24 -3.41 -8.74
N ARG A 234 -11.51 -3.54 -7.44
CA ARG A 234 -10.53 -3.29 -6.36
C ARG A 234 -10.18 -4.60 -5.68
N LEU A 235 -8.90 -4.83 -5.45
CA LEU A 235 -8.35 -5.93 -4.68
C LEU A 235 -7.69 -5.38 -3.42
N SER A 236 -8.24 -5.66 -2.24
CA SER A 236 -7.67 -5.30 -0.93
C SER A 236 -6.95 -6.49 -0.34
N PHE A 237 -5.68 -6.31 0.02
CA PHE A 237 -4.79 -7.40 0.47
C PHE A 237 -4.94 -7.62 1.96
N VAL A 238 -5.37 -8.82 2.35
CA VAL A 238 -5.53 -9.19 3.76
C VAL A 238 -4.30 -9.94 4.28
N ARG A 239 -3.83 -10.96 3.52
CA ARG A 239 -2.69 -11.79 3.96
C ARG A 239 -1.95 -12.41 2.78
N TYR A 240 -0.63 -12.50 2.91
CA TYR A 240 0.22 -13.34 2.07
C TYR A 240 0.13 -14.79 2.52
N MET A 241 -0.16 -15.71 1.61
CA MET A 241 -0.33 -17.13 1.93
C MET A 241 0.95 -17.92 1.68
N ARG A 242 1.55 -17.78 0.50
CA ARG A 242 2.74 -18.51 0.09
C ARG A 242 3.36 -17.94 -1.19
N PRO A 243 4.63 -18.29 -1.48
CA PRO A 243 5.23 -18.00 -2.78
C PRO A 243 4.58 -18.86 -3.89
N GLU A 244 4.84 -18.49 -5.15
CA GLU A 244 4.53 -19.33 -6.29
C GLU A 244 5.25 -20.67 -6.19
N GLN A 245 4.58 -21.73 -6.63
CA GLN A 245 5.12 -23.09 -6.64
C GLN A 245 4.90 -23.72 -8.01
N LYS A 246 5.86 -24.52 -8.45
CA LYS A 246 5.72 -25.40 -9.61
C LYS A 246 5.17 -26.75 -9.14
N PHE A 247 4.31 -27.33 -9.94
CA PHE A 247 3.72 -28.65 -9.70
C PHE A 247 4.05 -29.56 -10.88
N ASP A 248 4.30 -30.81 -10.59
CA ASP A 248 4.63 -31.80 -11.63
C ASP A 248 3.38 -32.31 -12.34
N THR A 249 2.23 -32.27 -11.64
CA THR A 249 0.93 -32.71 -12.18
C THR A 249 -0.17 -31.67 -11.95
N VAL A 250 -1.21 -31.72 -12.80
CA VAL A 250 -2.41 -30.89 -12.67
C VAL A 250 -3.18 -31.22 -11.38
N ASP A 251 -3.18 -32.50 -10.98
CA ASP A 251 -3.87 -32.93 -9.78
C ASP A 251 -3.23 -32.35 -8.49
N GLU A 252 -1.90 -32.29 -8.44
CA GLU A 252 -1.19 -31.61 -7.33
C GLU A 252 -1.51 -30.13 -7.28
N LEU A 253 -1.54 -29.45 -8.41
CA LEU A 253 -1.95 -28.05 -8.52
C LEU A 253 -3.38 -27.85 -7.99
N ILE A 254 -4.34 -28.68 -8.43
CA ILE A 254 -5.72 -28.63 -7.99
C ILE A 254 -5.85 -28.86 -6.48
N ALA A 255 -5.14 -29.87 -5.95
CA ALA A 255 -5.14 -30.18 -4.52
C ALA A 255 -4.62 -28.97 -3.70
N ARG A 256 -3.52 -28.33 -4.15
CA ARG A 256 -2.97 -27.16 -3.49
C ARG A 256 -3.91 -25.95 -3.55
N ILE A 257 -4.53 -25.69 -4.71
CA ILE A 257 -5.50 -24.60 -4.88
C ILE A 257 -6.70 -24.78 -3.93
N ARG A 258 -7.22 -26.00 -3.76
CA ARG A 258 -8.31 -26.31 -2.82
C ARG A 258 -7.92 -26.07 -1.36
N GLN A 259 -6.69 -26.40 -1.01
CA GLN A 259 -6.15 -26.13 0.31
C GLN A 259 -6.08 -24.63 0.56
N ASP A 260 -5.47 -23.87 -0.38
CA ASP A 260 -5.38 -22.40 -0.30
C ASP A 260 -6.77 -21.77 -0.17
N GLU A 261 -7.74 -22.21 -0.98
CA GLU A 261 -9.12 -21.73 -0.91
C GLU A 261 -9.75 -21.93 0.47
N THR A 262 -9.54 -23.11 1.07
CA THR A 262 -10.06 -23.44 2.41
C THR A 262 -9.43 -22.54 3.48
N GLU A 263 -8.10 -22.39 3.44
CA GLU A 263 -7.36 -21.54 4.36
C GLU A 263 -7.77 -20.07 4.24
N ILE A 264 -7.91 -19.57 3.00
CA ILE A 264 -8.29 -18.18 2.71
C ILE A 264 -9.73 -17.90 3.16
N LYS A 265 -10.67 -18.81 2.93
CA LYS A 265 -12.05 -18.66 3.41
C LYS A 265 -12.12 -18.53 4.93
N ALA A 266 -11.30 -19.30 5.66
CA ALA A 266 -11.20 -19.18 7.12
C ALA A 266 -10.57 -17.87 7.61
N ILE A 267 -9.73 -17.22 6.77
CA ILE A 267 -9.12 -15.92 7.09
C ILE A 267 -10.11 -14.77 6.83
N LEU A 268 -10.96 -14.90 5.82
CA LEU A 268 -11.86 -13.84 5.37
C LEU A 268 -13.26 -13.88 6.01
N SER A 269 -13.56 -14.97 6.77
CA SER A 269 -14.82 -15.19 7.48
C SER A 269 -15.07 -14.22 8.66
#